data_5df2b04c379ae82becd20f1977aafb0f
#
_entry.id   5df2b04c379ae82becd20f1977aafb0f
#
_cell.length_a   1.000
_cell.length_b   1.000
_cell.length_c   1.000
_cell.angle_alpha   90.00
_cell.angle_beta   90.00
_cell.angle_gamma   90.00
#
_symmetry.space_group_name_H-M   'P 1'
#
loop_
_entity.id
_entity.type
_entity.pdbx_description
1 polymer ?
#
loop_
_entity_poly.entity_id
_entity_poly.type
_entity_poly.pdbx_seq_one_letter_code
_entity_poly.pdbx_strand_id
1 'polypeptide(L)'
;MKKIIYLLLFSVIFASCKSKSSVTSSNRKSEKKTTKLAENIVDYATDYLGTKYKYGGTTNKGLDCSGLVYISYKEYEVLLPRSSYDMSKYGKKIKERDTQIGDLIFFKTNGKSVINHVGLVTEIDGDEIKFIHSSTKKGVIISSMKEAYYKSTYAQTNRAL
;
A
#
# COMPACT_ATOMS: atom_id res chain seq x y z
N MET A 1 -68.86 -44.98 21.98
CA MET A 1 -67.46 -45.41 21.86
C MET A 1 -66.67 -44.22 21.29
N LYS A 2 -66.02 -43.47 22.17
CA LYS A 2 -65.31 -42.25 21.80
C LYS A 2 -63.80 -42.58 21.66
N LYS A 3 -63.24 -42.46 20.45
CA LYS A 3 -61.78 -42.62 20.21
C LYS A 3 -61.12 -41.30 20.47
N ILE A 4 -60.29 -41.25 21.48
CA ILE A 4 -59.43 -40.11 21.83
C ILE A 4 -58.13 -40.24 21.01
N ILE A 5 -57.92 -39.30 20.09
CA ILE A 5 -56.68 -39.21 19.30
C ILE A 5 -55.69 -38.27 20.06
N TYR A 6 -54.60 -38.82 20.59
CA TYR A 6 -53.52 -38.06 21.17
C TYR A 6 -52.61 -37.52 20.05
N LEU A 7 -52.63 -36.21 19.89
CA LEU A 7 -51.77 -35.50 18.97
C LEU A 7 -50.48 -35.16 19.73
N LEU A 8 -49.43 -35.97 19.49
CA LEU A 8 -48.08 -35.71 20.01
C LEU A 8 -47.48 -34.55 19.22
N LEU A 9 -47.40 -33.37 19.86
CA LEU A 9 -46.64 -32.22 19.37
C LEU A 9 -45.14 -32.50 19.59
N PHE A 10 -44.42 -32.83 18.51
CA PHE A 10 -42.96 -32.96 18.52
C PHE A 10 -42.35 -31.57 18.30
N SER A 11 -42.03 -30.87 19.39
CA SER A 11 -41.32 -29.59 19.32
C SER A 11 -39.85 -29.83 19.03
N VAL A 12 -39.45 -29.61 17.76
CA VAL A 12 -38.05 -29.62 17.34
C VAL A 12 -37.39 -28.31 17.78
N ILE A 13 -36.61 -28.38 18.84
CA ILE A 13 -35.75 -27.25 19.29
C ILE A 13 -34.53 -27.19 18.36
N PHE A 14 -34.54 -26.29 17.38
CA PHE A 14 -33.36 -25.95 16.62
C PHE A 14 -32.39 -25.17 17.52
N ALA A 15 -31.45 -25.87 18.14
CA ALA A 15 -30.29 -25.25 18.76
C ALA A 15 -29.41 -24.69 17.66
N SER A 16 -29.59 -23.40 17.31
CA SER A 16 -28.72 -22.65 16.42
C SER A 16 -27.37 -22.44 17.12
N CYS A 17 -26.41 -23.34 16.90
CA CYS A 17 -25.01 -23.14 17.24
C CYS A 17 -24.48 -21.95 16.43
N LYS A 18 -24.50 -20.76 17.01
CA LYS A 18 -23.83 -19.57 16.49
C LYS A 18 -22.32 -19.79 16.69
N SER A 19 -21.65 -20.42 15.72
CA SER A 19 -20.22 -20.53 15.65
C SER A 19 -19.65 -19.11 15.50
N LYS A 20 -19.17 -18.52 16.61
CA LYS A 20 -18.39 -17.29 16.59
C LYS A 20 -17.05 -17.60 15.92
N SER A 21 -16.93 -17.23 14.65
CA SER A 21 -15.67 -17.34 13.90
C SER A 21 -14.63 -16.43 14.55
N SER A 22 -13.68 -17.02 15.27
CA SER A 22 -12.50 -16.35 15.86
C SER A 22 -11.53 -15.80 14.80
N VAL A 23 -11.73 -16.17 13.54
CA VAL A 23 -10.94 -15.73 12.36
C VAL A 23 -11.07 -14.22 12.09
N THR A 24 -12.23 -13.62 12.33
CA THR A 24 -12.48 -12.20 12.05
C THR A 24 -11.70 -11.24 12.94
N SER A 25 -11.45 -11.61 14.20
CA SER A 25 -10.72 -10.76 15.17
C SER A 25 -9.21 -10.71 14.88
N SER A 26 -8.61 -11.84 14.50
CA SER A 26 -7.18 -11.95 14.16
C SER A 26 -6.85 -11.17 12.89
N ASN A 27 -7.65 -11.29 11.83
CA ASN A 27 -7.46 -10.55 10.58
C ASN A 27 -7.55 -9.04 10.78
N ARG A 28 -8.55 -8.55 11.52
CA ARG A 28 -8.72 -7.12 11.79
C ARG A 28 -7.53 -6.53 12.59
N LYS A 29 -6.96 -7.30 13.52
CA LYS A 29 -5.77 -6.88 14.28
C LYS A 29 -4.53 -6.82 13.39
N SER A 30 -4.37 -7.78 12.48
CA SER A 30 -3.26 -7.82 11.50
C SER A 30 -3.36 -6.64 10.52
N GLU A 31 -4.53 -6.41 9.92
CA GLU A 31 -4.77 -5.28 9.02
C GLU A 31 -4.48 -3.93 9.68
N LYS A 32 -4.95 -3.72 10.92
CA LYS A 32 -4.68 -2.48 11.67
C LYS A 32 -3.19 -2.29 11.93
N LYS A 33 -2.44 -3.36 12.20
CA LYS A 33 -0.98 -3.30 12.39
C LYS A 33 -0.26 -2.93 11.10
N THR A 34 -0.66 -3.52 9.96
CA THR A 34 -0.09 -3.22 8.64
C THR A 34 -0.38 -1.79 8.22
N THR A 35 -1.60 -1.28 8.44
CA THR A 35 -1.96 0.11 8.17
C THR A 35 -1.10 1.08 8.98
N LYS A 36 -0.92 0.83 10.29
CA LYS A 36 -0.08 1.69 11.13
C LYS A 36 1.39 1.66 10.71
N LEU A 37 1.90 0.51 10.27
CA LEU A 37 3.24 0.39 9.73
C LEU A 37 3.40 1.21 8.44
N ALA A 38 2.43 1.14 7.53
CA ALA A 38 2.42 1.93 6.30
C ALA A 38 2.43 3.44 6.59
N GLU A 39 1.59 3.91 7.52
CA GLU A 39 1.58 5.32 7.98
C GLU A 39 2.95 5.74 8.52
N ASN A 40 3.56 4.96 9.40
CA ASN A 40 4.88 5.28 9.96
C ASN A 40 5.96 5.37 8.88
N ILE A 41 5.95 4.47 7.87
CA ILE A 41 6.88 4.50 6.73
C ILE A 41 6.70 5.78 5.91
N VAL A 42 5.45 6.21 5.70
CA VAL A 42 5.12 7.45 5.00
C VAL A 42 5.57 8.66 5.80
N ASP A 43 5.30 8.71 7.10
CA ASP A 43 5.73 9.78 7.99
C ASP A 43 7.26 9.94 7.92
N TYR A 44 8.01 8.84 8.05
CA TYR A 44 9.47 8.87 7.92
C TYR A 44 9.94 9.36 6.54
N ALA A 45 9.26 8.99 5.46
CA ALA A 45 9.60 9.50 4.13
C ALA A 45 9.37 11.00 4.02
N THR A 46 8.34 11.55 4.68
CA THR A 46 8.01 12.99 4.64
C THR A 46 9.02 13.87 5.35
N ASP A 47 9.78 13.34 6.32
CA ASP A 47 10.89 14.05 6.97
C ASP A 47 12.00 14.45 5.98
N TYR A 48 12.05 13.81 4.81
CA TYR A 48 13.02 14.12 3.76
C TYR A 48 12.53 15.14 2.72
N LEU A 49 11.35 15.73 2.88
CA LEU A 49 10.86 16.75 1.95
C LEU A 49 11.87 17.86 1.74
N GLY A 50 12.10 18.25 0.48
CA GLY A 50 13.08 19.26 0.11
C GLY A 50 14.54 18.74 -0.01
N THR A 51 14.84 17.51 0.39
CA THR A 51 16.15 16.92 0.17
C THR A 51 16.48 16.87 -1.31
N LYS A 52 17.69 17.33 -1.68
CA LYS A 52 18.13 17.38 -3.08
C LYS A 52 18.22 15.98 -3.71
N TYR A 53 17.98 15.92 -5.01
CA TYR A 53 18.22 14.70 -5.76
C TYR A 53 19.71 14.38 -5.85
N LYS A 54 20.06 13.12 -5.64
CA LYS A 54 21.40 12.58 -5.90
C LYS A 54 21.27 11.15 -6.41
N TYR A 55 21.76 10.89 -7.62
CA TYR A 55 21.77 9.53 -8.18
C TYR A 55 22.49 8.55 -7.25
N GLY A 56 21.88 7.41 -6.94
CA GLY A 56 22.41 6.43 -5.98
C GLY A 56 22.33 6.87 -4.51
N GLY A 57 21.78 8.05 -4.21
CA GLY A 57 21.71 8.61 -2.87
C GLY A 57 20.71 7.89 -1.94
N THR A 58 21.11 7.76 -0.66
CA THR A 58 20.31 7.11 0.41
C THR A 58 20.44 7.87 1.74
N THR A 59 20.77 9.13 1.72
CA THR A 59 20.97 9.95 2.94
C THR A 59 20.36 11.34 2.79
N ASN A 60 20.25 12.09 3.88
CA ASN A 60 19.82 13.50 3.88
C ASN A 60 20.72 14.44 3.04
N LYS A 61 21.92 14.00 2.62
CA LYS A 61 22.80 14.73 1.70
C LYS A 61 22.37 14.60 0.23
N GLY A 62 21.41 13.74 -0.05
CA GLY A 62 20.80 13.53 -1.36
C GLY A 62 20.20 12.14 -1.52
N LEU A 63 19.06 12.09 -2.19
CA LEU A 63 18.27 10.88 -2.40
C LEU A 63 17.92 10.72 -3.88
N ASP A 64 17.97 9.50 -4.43
CA ASP A 64 17.22 9.17 -5.63
C ASP A 64 15.82 8.61 -5.29
N CYS A 65 14.99 8.36 -6.30
CA CYS A 65 13.61 7.92 -6.10
C CYS A 65 13.51 6.60 -5.31
N SER A 66 14.28 5.61 -5.70
CA SER A 66 14.31 4.31 -5.02
C SER A 66 15.10 4.36 -3.70
N GLY A 67 16.07 5.28 -3.56
CA GLY A 67 16.78 5.51 -2.32
C GLY A 67 15.89 6.03 -1.21
N LEU A 68 15.02 6.99 -1.50
CA LEU A 68 14.02 7.47 -0.55
C LEU A 68 13.13 6.32 -0.06
N VAL A 69 12.54 5.56 -0.99
CA VAL A 69 11.67 4.43 -0.65
C VAL A 69 12.42 3.35 0.14
N TYR A 70 13.64 3.02 -0.31
CA TYR A 70 14.51 2.03 0.35
C TYR A 70 14.77 2.37 1.81
N ILE A 71 15.21 3.61 2.13
CA ILE A 71 15.49 3.98 3.52
C ILE A 71 14.24 4.05 4.37
N SER A 72 13.11 4.48 3.81
CA SER A 72 11.84 4.58 4.54
C SER A 72 11.32 3.22 4.98
N TYR A 73 11.41 2.21 4.12
CA TYR A 73 11.02 0.85 4.48
C TYR A 73 12.04 0.17 5.39
N LYS A 74 13.34 0.41 5.13
CA LYS A 74 14.44 -0.16 5.93
C LYS A 74 14.39 0.28 7.40
N GLU A 75 13.96 1.51 7.69
CA GLU A 75 13.78 2.02 9.06
C GLU A 75 12.87 1.11 9.90
N TYR A 76 11.91 0.47 9.24
CA TYR A 76 10.96 -0.45 9.86
C TYR A 76 11.25 -1.92 9.53
N GLU A 77 12.52 -2.25 9.27
CA GLU A 77 13.01 -3.63 9.04
C GLU A 77 12.42 -4.32 7.80
N VAL A 78 11.82 -3.57 6.87
CA VAL A 78 11.33 -4.08 5.59
C VAL A 78 12.40 -3.82 4.52
N LEU A 79 13.06 -4.89 4.07
CA LEU A 79 14.13 -4.78 3.08
C LEU A 79 13.58 -4.87 1.66
N LEU A 80 13.63 -3.76 0.95
CA LEU A 80 13.29 -3.68 -0.48
C LEU A 80 14.55 -3.79 -1.35
N PRO A 81 14.44 -4.23 -2.62
CA PRO A 81 15.51 -4.08 -3.59
C PRO A 81 15.92 -2.61 -3.76
N ARG A 82 17.20 -2.36 -4.15
CA ARG A 82 17.70 -0.98 -4.23
C ARG A 82 17.21 -0.20 -5.45
N SER A 83 16.97 -0.84 -6.59
CA SER A 83 16.54 -0.15 -7.81
C SER A 83 15.02 -0.11 -7.96
N SER A 84 14.48 0.97 -8.58
CA SER A 84 13.05 1.06 -8.88
C SER A 84 12.56 -0.08 -9.78
N TYR A 85 13.41 -0.56 -10.69
CA TYR A 85 13.09 -1.70 -11.56
C TYR A 85 12.91 -3.00 -10.75
N ASP A 86 13.82 -3.28 -9.82
CA ASP A 86 13.72 -4.51 -9.00
C ASP A 86 12.62 -4.38 -7.94
N MET A 87 12.40 -3.18 -7.36
CA MET A 87 11.26 -2.90 -6.50
C MET A 87 9.93 -3.19 -7.21
N SER A 88 9.83 -2.93 -8.52
CA SER A 88 8.62 -3.20 -9.29
C SER A 88 8.26 -4.68 -9.44
N LYS A 89 9.17 -5.57 -9.08
CA LYS A 89 8.97 -7.03 -9.03
C LYS A 89 8.68 -7.53 -7.60
N TYR A 90 8.82 -6.65 -6.60
CA TYR A 90 8.63 -6.98 -5.19
C TYR A 90 7.18 -6.77 -4.77
N GLY A 91 6.69 -7.61 -3.86
CA GLY A 91 5.33 -7.53 -3.34
C GLY A 91 4.26 -7.96 -4.34
N LYS A 92 3.02 -7.59 -4.06
CA LYS A 92 1.85 -7.94 -4.88
C LYS A 92 1.45 -6.76 -5.76
N LYS A 93 1.43 -6.96 -7.08
CA LYS A 93 0.84 -6.00 -8.01
C LYS A 93 -0.67 -5.87 -7.74
N ILE A 94 -1.16 -4.63 -7.63
CA ILE A 94 -2.56 -4.32 -7.37
C ILE A 94 -3.12 -3.40 -8.47
N LYS A 95 -4.45 -3.33 -8.56
CA LYS A 95 -5.13 -2.38 -9.46
C LYS A 95 -5.03 -0.97 -8.87
N GLU A 96 -4.96 0.05 -9.73
CA GLU A 96 -4.88 1.45 -9.31
C GLU A 96 -5.99 1.83 -8.32
N ARG A 97 -7.23 1.39 -8.57
CA ARG A 97 -8.38 1.63 -7.68
C ARG A 97 -8.28 1.00 -6.29
N ASP A 98 -7.41 0.02 -6.11
CA ASP A 98 -7.19 -0.72 -4.85
C ASP A 98 -5.94 -0.19 -4.11
N THR A 99 -5.36 0.93 -4.60
CA THR A 99 -4.17 1.58 -4.01
C THR A 99 -4.46 2.04 -2.57
N GLN A 100 -3.49 1.88 -1.69
CA GLN A 100 -3.55 2.30 -0.29
C GLN A 100 -2.30 3.10 0.08
N ILE A 101 -2.38 3.85 1.19
CA ILE A 101 -1.23 4.53 1.78
C ILE A 101 -0.12 3.50 2.05
N GLY A 102 1.11 3.84 1.71
CA GLY A 102 2.26 2.96 1.82
C GLY A 102 2.50 2.05 0.62
N ASP A 103 1.61 2.01 -0.39
CA ASP A 103 1.88 1.26 -1.63
C ASP A 103 2.98 1.95 -2.46
N LEU A 104 3.70 1.15 -3.25
CA LEU A 104 4.72 1.61 -4.19
C LEU A 104 4.09 1.88 -5.55
N ILE A 105 4.26 3.10 -6.07
CA ILE A 105 3.76 3.49 -7.39
C ILE A 105 4.92 3.69 -8.36
N PHE A 106 4.82 3.09 -9.56
CA PHE A 106 5.91 2.99 -10.52
C PHE A 106 5.59 3.66 -11.85
N PHE A 107 6.64 4.25 -12.46
CA PHE A 107 6.52 5.04 -13.68
C PHE A 107 7.63 4.71 -14.69
N LYS A 108 7.37 5.04 -15.96
CA LYS A 108 8.28 5.00 -17.10
C LYS A 108 8.55 6.41 -17.59
N THR A 109 9.34 7.19 -16.85
CA THR A 109 9.48 8.64 -17.02
C THR A 109 10.48 9.10 -18.07
N ASN A 110 11.25 8.18 -18.67
CA ASN A 110 12.34 8.50 -19.61
C ASN A 110 12.02 8.16 -21.07
N GLY A 111 10.74 7.97 -21.42
CA GLY A 111 10.31 7.55 -22.76
C GLY A 111 10.67 6.11 -23.15
N LYS A 112 11.28 5.34 -22.23
CA LYS A 112 11.61 3.92 -22.44
C LYS A 112 10.48 3.03 -21.95
N SER A 113 10.47 1.77 -22.38
CA SER A 113 9.48 0.77 -21.95
C SER A 113 9.71 0.21 -20.53
N VAL A 114 10.87 0.51 -19.92
CA VAL A 114 11.28 -0.03 -18.62
C VAL A 114 10.95 0.94 -17.49
N ILE A 115 10.45 0.41 -16.37
CA ILE A 115 10.24 1.17 -15.14
C ILE A 115 11.57 1.73 -14.64
N ASN A 116 11.60 3.04 -14.39
CA ASN A 116 12.79 3.77 -13.97
C ASN A 116 12.54 4.77 -12.85
N HIS A 117 11.31 4.86 -12.37
CA HIS A 117 10.93 5.76 -11.28
C HIS A 117 9.93 5.11 -10.35
N VAL A 118 10.01 5.48 -9.05
CA VAL A 118 9.13 4.99 -8.00
C VAL A 118 8.78 6.12 -7.03
N GLY A 119 7.55 6.09 -6.54
CA GLY A 119 7.08 6.90 -5.42
C GLY A 119 6.41 6.02 -4.35
N LEU A 120 6.22 6.60 -3.19
CA LEU A 120 5.51 6.01 -2.06
C LEU A 120 4.18 6.74 -1.88
N VAL A 121 3.06 6.04 -1.93
CA VAL A 121 1.72 6.62 -1.78
C VAL A 121 1.55 7.18 -0.37
N THR A 122 1.22 8.47 -0.28
CA THR A 122 1.10 9.20 0.99
C THR A 122 -0.35 9.51 1.37
N GLU A 123 -1.21 9.72 0.39
CA GLU A 123 -2.59 10.16 0.63
C GLU A 123 -3.52 9.65 -0.48
N ILE A 124 -4.75 9.34 -0.11
CA ILE A 124 -5.84 9.00 -1.03
C ILE A 124 -7.05 9.81 -0.60
N ASP A 125 -7.54 10.66 -1.52
CA ASP A 125 -8.75 11.46 -1.33
C ASP A 125 -9.67 11.28 -2.54
N GLY A 126 -10.70 10.45 -2.39
CA GLY A 126 -11.57 10.03 -3.48
C GLY A 126 -10.79 9.33 -4.60
N ASP A 127 -10.71 9.97 -5.76
CA ASP A 127 -9.96 9.51 -6.94
C ASP A 127 -8.53 10.09 -7.03
N GLU A 128 -8.14 10.95 -6.09
CA GLU A 128 -6.80 11.50 -6.04
C GLU A 128 -5.85 10.62 -5.25
N ILE A 129 -4.73 10.25 -5.87
CA ILE A 129 -3.63 9.54 -5.26
C ILE A 129 -2.43 10.48 -5.24
N LYS A 130 -1.95 10.82 -4.03
CA LYS A 130 -0.71 11.57 -3.84
C LYS A 130 0.42 10.63 -3.44
N PHE A 131 1.62 10.96 -3.84
CA PHE A 131 2.81 10.16 -3.55
C PHE A 131 4.04 11.02 -3.35
N ILE A 132 4.91 10.61 -2.43
CA ILE A 132 6.22 11.22 -2.23
C ILE A 132 7.26 10.51 -3.08
N HIS A 133 8.15 11.28 -3.70
CA HIS A 133 9.24 10.76 -4.52
C HIS A 133 10.39 11.75 -4.62
N SER A 134 11.58 11.31 -4.99
CA SER A 134 12.69 12.21 -5.30
C SER A 134 12.73 12.51 -6.80
N SER A 135 12.36 13.75 -7.14
CA SER A 135 12.41 14.30 -8.50
C SER A 135 13.83 14.74 -8.83
N THR A 136 14.32 14.44 -10.05
CA THR A 136 15.66 14.87 -10.51
C THR A 136 15.84 16.39 -10.50
N LYS A 137 14.77 17.16 -10.71
CA LYS A 137 14.84 18.63 -10.75
C LYS A 137 14.52 19.31 -9.43
N LYS A 138 13.60 18.76 -8.65
CA LYS A 138 13.04 19.41 -7.45
C LYS A 138 13.47 18.74 -6.13
N GLY A 139 14.16 17.59 -6.19
CA GLY A 139 14.43 16.77 -5.01
C GLY A 139 13.17 16.06 -4.51
N VAL A 140 13.10 15.81 -3.21
CA VAL A 140 11.98 15.11 -2.58
C VAL A 140 10.76 16.02 -2.49
N ILE A 141 9.70 15.62 -3.16
CA ILE A 141 8.41 16.33 -3.23
C ILE A 141 7.24 15.36 -3.16
N ILE A 142 6.04 15.88 -2.87
CA ILE A 142 4.78 15.18 -3.08
C ILE A 142 4.20 15.63 -4.42
N SER A 143 3.72 14.67 -5.21
CA SER A 143 3.04 14.86 -6.49
C SER A 143 1.71 14.11 -6.51
N SER A 144 0.85 14.44 -7.49
CA SER A 144 -0.47 13.84 -7.67
C SER A 144 -0.53 13.01 -8.96
N MET A 145 -1.24 11.88 -8.92
CA MET A 145 -1.60 11.11 -10.11
C MET A 145 -2.53 11.88 -11.06
N LYS A 146 -3.14 12.99 -10.64
CA LYS A 146 -3.90 13.90 -11.51
C LYS A 146 -2.99 14.76 -12.42
N GLU A 147 -1.69 14.88 -12.09
CA GLU A 147 -0.74 15.55 -12.96
C GLU A 147 -0.56 14.75 -14.26
N ALA A 148 -0.78 15.41 -15.42
CA ALA A 148 -0.75 14.76 -16.73
C ALA A 148 0.53 13.95 -16.99
N TYR A 149 1.67 14.45 -16.50
CA TYR A 149 2.96 13.77 -16.61
C TYR A 149 2.96 12.41 -15.91
N TYR A 150 2.53 12.33 -14.65
CA TYR A 150 2.50 11.06 -13.90
C TYR A 150 1.42 10.13 -14.40
N LYS A 151 0.25 10.66 -14.74
CA LYS A 151 -0.84 9.88 -15.34
C LYS A 151 -0.39 9.18 -16.64
N SER A 152 0.31 9.89 -17.52
CA SER A 152 0.77 9.35 -18.81
C SER A 152 1.94 8.38 -18.72
N THR A 153 2.74 8.44 -17.63
CA THR A 153 3.92 7.61 -17.42
C THR A 153 3.69 6.47 -16.42
N TYR A 154 2.49 6.39 -15.83
CA TYR A 154 2.12 5.33 -14.88
C TYR A 154 2.30 3.93 -15.47
N ALA A 155 2.86 3.04 -14.69
CA ALA A 155 3.12 1.66 -15.09
C ALA A 155 2.38 0.63 -14.23
N GLN A 156 2.46 0.76 -12.92
CA GLN A 156 1.81 -0.16 -11.97
C GLN A 156 1.91 0.35 -10.53
N THR A 157 1.14 -0.28 -9.65
CA THR A 157 1.24 -0.14 -8.20
C THR A 157 1.46 -1.51 -7.56
N ASN A 158 2.34 -1.58 -6.56
CA ASN A 158 2.59 -2.81 -5.80
C ASN A 158 2.39 -2.55 -4.30
N ARG A 159 1.82 -3.54 -3.61
CA ARG A 159 1.78 -3.60 -2.15
C ARG A 159 2.94 -4.44 -1.65
N ALA A 160 3.76 -3.85 -0.79
CA ALA A 160 4.98 -4.45 -0.25
C ALA A 160 4.80 -4.98 1.19
N LEU A 161 3.69 -4.59 1.87
CA LEU A 161 3.33 -4.97 3.25
C LEU A 161 2.22 -5.99 3.31
#